data_ce4c80525c0a6299e766e41fa9761abd
#
_entry.id   ce4c80525c0a6299e766e41fa9761abd
#
_cell.length_a   1.000
_cell.length_b   1.000
_cell.length_c   1.000
_cell.angle_alpha   90.00
_cell.angle_beta   90.00
_cell.angle_gamma   90.00
#
_symmetry.space_group_name_H-M   'P 1'
#
loop_
_entity.id
_entity.type
_entity.pdbx_description
1 polymer ?
#
loop_
_entity_poly.entity_id
_entity_poly.type
_entity_poly.pdbx_seq_one_letter_code
_entity_poly.pdbx_strand_id
1 'polypeptide(L)'
;MRSPSYPLRTLLALALTAGLTTAVPAAVAATPTAPAAPAAAAPGAPAASAPAQKPYMGWTSWSMQSSKYPGLNPDGDYSYLTEKNVLKQAGALAAKLKKYGYEYVNIDAGWWRDMAWKPEFDGHARQAADPGRFPRGMKPVADDIHAKGLKAGIYLPVGLEKEAYGGGTVPIWNAEGCTTADVVHSDLRTTNGWDSAYKLDFSRPCAQKYIDSQAQMFADWGYDFLKLDGVGPGSFKTGDNYNNVADVAAWQQAIARTGRPIHLEISWSLDINHVADWKKYSNGWRIDTDVECYCNTLVSWENSVDDRFDDAPKWARFAAPGGWNDLDAIDVGNGEMDGLTKAERQSYMTLWAIAKSPLYTGDDLTRLDDYGVSLLTNRDVIAINQGATPPARPVTATGDQQVWSAKNADGSHTVALFNLADTSAAVTADWQSLGFTGQARVRDVWNKEDLGTFRDKVTQALPAHGSRLFTVTPRGAAFQRTAYEAESPSNTLSGNASIGDCGACSGTHKVGNLYQGGKLQFNDVVVKKAGHYMVDVSYISGDARPAKISSNGNGATGLKFPATADWGTVETVTVPVTLKAGANTITIDSGDDFAPDIDRIAVPRL
;
A
#
# COMPACT_ATOMS: atom_id res chain seq x y z
N MET A 1 -57.91 -16.57 13.89
CA MET A 1 -58.71 -17.79 13.92
C MET A 1 -57.80 -18.96 14.23
N ARG A 2 -58.07 -19.55 15.41
CA ARG A 2 -57.77 -20.92 15.85
C ARG A 2 -56.36 -21.51 15.62
N SER A 3 -55.62 -21.59 16.73
CA SER A 3 -54.70 -22.69 17.07
C SER A 3 -55.42 -24.02 17.18
N PRO A 4 -54.70 -25.15 17.12
CA PRO A 4 -54.93 -26.16 18.18
C PRO A 4 -53.60 -26.65 18.84
N SER A 5 -53.84 -26.98 20.08
CA SER A 5 -53.06 -27.44 21.20
C SER A 5 -52.79 -28.96 21.22
N TYR A 6 -51.59 -29.32 21.72
CA TYR A 6 -51.14 -30.46 22.58
C TYR A 6 -51.74 -31.88 22.50
N PRO A 7 -50.99 -32.95 22.92
CA PRO A 7 -50.75 -33.20 24.34
C PRO A 7 -49.36 -33.80 24.76
N LEU A 8 -49.08 -33.52 26.04
CA LEU A 8 -48.11 -34.13 26.95
C LEU A 8 -48.31 -35.66 27.09
N ARG A 9 -47.21 -36.43 27.15
CA ARG A 9 -47.22 -37.76 27.81
C ARG A 9 -46.04 -37.88 28.78
N THR A 10 -46.40 -37.95 30.04
CA THR A 10 -45.64 -38.34 31.22
C THR A 10 -45.38 -39.84 31.21
N LEU A 11 -44.19 -40.31 31.55
CA LEU A 11 -43.93 -41.66 32.02
C LEU A 11 -42.94 -41.70 33.18
N LEU A 12 -43.31 -42.48 34.15
CA LEU A 12 -42.96 -42.63 35.52
C LEU A 12 -41.60 -43.31 35.73
N ALA A 13 -40.96 -42.96 36.84
CA ALA A 13 -39.76 -43.59 37.40
C ALA A 13 -40.02 -44.97 37.98
N LEU A 14 -39.00 -45.81 37.92
CA LEU A 14 -38.88 -46.95 38.84
C LEU A 14 -37.44 -46.99 39.39
N ALA A 15 -37.35 -46.84 40.69
CA ALA A 15 -36.15 -47.02 41.49
C ALA A 15 -35.91 -48.49 41.82
N LEU A 16 -34.70 -48.97 41.69
CA LEU A 16 -34.24 -50.24 42.33
C LEU A 16 -32.99 -49.92 43.13
N THR A 17 -33.10 -50.09 44.47
CA THR A 17 -32.06 -50.12 45.44
C THR A 17 -31.41 -51.49 45.51
N ALA A 18 -30.09 -51.54 45.43
CA ALA A 18 -29.31 -52.69 45.93
C ALA A 18 -28.08 -52.15 46.66
N GLY A 19 -28.06 -52.33 47.97
CA GLY A 19 -26.91 -52.01 48.80
C GLY A 19 -25.82 -53.07 48.73
N LEU A 20 -24.58 -52.61 48.84
CA LEU A 20 -23.47 -53.50 49.25
C LEU A 20 -22.38 -52.68 49.95
N THR A 21 -21.96 -53.24 51.02
CA THR A 21 -21.10 -53.01 52.14
C THR A 21 -19.71 -52.37 51.85
N THR A 22 -19.33 -51.51 52.75
CA THR A 22 -18.04 -50.81 52.95
C THR A 22 -16.85 -51.74 53.14
N ALA A 23 -15.75 -51.45 52.48
CA ALA A 23 -14.39 -51.76 52.96
C ALA A 23 -13.53 -50.51 52.76
N VAL A 24 -13.01 -49.98 53.85
CA VAL A 24 -12.05 -48.90 53.87
C VAL A 24 -10.64 -49.47 53.73
N PRO A 25 -9.82 -49.03 52.79
CA PRO A 25 -8.39 -49.25 52.86
C PRO A 25 -7.67 -47.98 53.35
N ALA A 26 -6.64 -48.18 54.14
CA ALA A 26 -5.81 -47.22 54.83
C ALA A 26 -5.17 -46.17 53.89
N ALA A 27 -5.08 -44.93 54.37
CA ALA A 27 -4.36 -43.84 53.77
C ALA A 27 -2.84 -44.16 53.76
N VAL A 28 -2.26 -44.23 52.55
CA VAL A 28 -0.83 -44.12 52.34
C VAL A 28 -0.50 -42.66 52.06
N ALA A 29 0.33 -42.08 52.94
CA ALA A 29 0.83 -40.73 52.77
C ALA A 29 1.64 -40.59 51.50
N ALA A 30 1.17 -39.72 50.57
CA ALA A 30 1.91 -39.35 49.39
C ALA A 30 3.00 -38.33 49.75
N THR A 31 4.23 -38.63 49.45
CA THR A 31 5.37 -37.72 49.45
C THR A 31 5.16 -36.64 48.36
N PRO A 32 5.47 -35.35 48.62
CA PRO A 32 5.35 -34.30 47.61
C PRO A 32 6.39 -34.52 46.49
N THR A 33 5.93 -34.78 45.29
CA THR A 33 6.75 -34.73 44.06
C THR A 33 7.13 -33.28 43.76
N ALA A 34 8.42 -33.02 43.59
CA ALA A 34 8.95 -31.76 43.09
C ALA A 34 8.36 -31.39 41.71
N PRO A 35 8.17 -30.10 41.39
CA PRO A 35 7.66 -29.72 40.10
C PRO A 35 8.63 -30.16 39.00
N ALA A 36 8.09 -30.83 37.99
CA ALA A 36 8.86 -31.27 36.82
C ALA A 36 9.43 -30.03 36.10
N ALA A 37 10.72 -30.07 35.80
CA ALA A 37 11.37 -29.05 34.97
C ALA A 37 10.66 -28.97 33.61
N PRO A 38 10.53 -27.77 33.00
CA PRO A 38 9.92 -27.64 31.70
C PRO A 38 10.69 -28.48 30.70
N ALA A 39 9.97 -29.27 29.92
CA ALA A 39 10.55 -30.10 28.86
C ALA A 39 11.35 -29.19 27.91
N ALA A 40 12.59 -29.58 27.62
CA ALA A 40 13.43 -28.90 26.65
C ALA A 40 12.70 -28.89 25.29
N ALA A 41 12.55 -27.69 24.72
CA ALA A 41 11.98 -27.51 23.39
C ALA A 41 12.78 -28.38 22.38
N ALA A 42 12.07 -29.08 21.52
CA ALA A 42 12.64 -29.82 20.41
C ALA A 42 13.53 -28.92 19.54
N PRO A 43 14.65 -29.39 18.95
CA PRO A 43 15.52 -28.56 18.15
C PRO A 43 14.78 -28.02 16.91
N GLY A 44 14.66 -26.75 16.89
CA GLY A 44 14.27 -25.75 15.94
C GLY A 44 13.69 -26.18 14.60
N ALA A 45 12.37 -25.99 14.44
CA ALA A 45 11.90 -25.41 13.19
C ALA A 45 12.57 -24.04 13.01
N PRO A 46 13.01 -23.65 11.79
CA PRO A 46 13.57 -22.33 11.56
C PRO A 46 12.56 -21.30 12.05
N ALA A 47 13.03 -20.33 12.85
CA ALA A 47 12.19 -19.24 13.32
C ALA A 47 11.48 -18.63 12.08
N ALA A 48 10.15 -18.55 12.12
CA ALA A 48 9.40 -17.92 11.04
C ALA A 48 9.97 -16.53 10.83
N SER A 49 10.33 -16.19 9.59
CA SER A 49 10.84 -14.87 9.26
C SER A 49 9.81 -13.83 9.66
N ALA A 50 10.25 -12.71 10.22
CA ALA A 50 9.36 -11.58 10.53
C ALA A 50 8.53 -11.19 9.31
N PRO A 51 7.23 -10.83 9.47
CA PRO A 51 6.39 -10.42 8.36
C PRO A 51 6.99 -9.27 7.54
N ALA A 52 6.55 -9.13 6.29
CA ALA A 52 6.85 -8.01 5.40
C ALA A 52 8.34 -7.74 5.10
N GLN A 53 9.19 -8.77 5.08
CA GLN A 53 10.58 -8.60 4.61
C GLN A 53 10.63 -8.21 3.12
N LYS A 54 9.58 -8.53 2.37
CA LYS A 54 9.31 -8.12 0.99
C LYS A 54 7.86 -7.69 0.88
N PRO A 55 7.48 -6.89 -0.14
CA PRO A 55 6.07 -6.66 -0.44
C PRO A 55 5.34 -7.99 -0.60
N TYR A 56 4.18 -8.16 0.01
CA TYR A 56 3.43 -9.40 -0.13
C TYR A 56 2.86 -9.56 -1.55
N MET A 57 2.58 -10.80 -1.94
CA MET A 57 1.98 -11.13 -3.23
C MET A 57 0.81 -12.10 -3.01
N GLY A 58 -0.31 -11.87 -3.69
CA GLY A 58 -1.48 -12.71 -3.47
C GLY A 58 -2.69 -12.34 -4.30
N TRP A 59 -3.86 -12.60 -3.72
CA TRP A 59 -5.17 -12.29 -4.26
C TRP A 59 -6.04 -11.69 -3.15
N THR A 60 -6.93 -10.75 -3.54
CA THR A 60 -7.98 -10.19 -2.68
C THR A 60 -9.35 -10.36 -3.32
N SER A 61 -10.39 -10.46 -2.51
CA SER A 61 -11.75 -10.63 -3.01
C SER A 61 -12.46 -9.32 -3.37
N TRP A 62 -11.91 -8.15 -2.96
CA TRP A 62 -12.68 -6.91 -2.99
C TRP A 62 -13.05 -6.42 -4.38
N SER A 63 -12.11 -6.41 -5.35
CA SER A 63 -12.38 -5.93 -6.70
C SER A 63 -13.55 -6.66 -7.35
N MET A 64 -13.65 -7.98 -7.13
CA MET A 64 -14.78 -8.76 -7.63
C MET A 64 -16.08 -8.53 -6.86
N GLN A 65 -16.01 -8.14 -5.59
CA GLN A 65 -17.18 -7.82 -4.78
C GLN A 65 -17.77 -6.45 -5.16
N SER A 66 -16.93 -5.45 -5.39
CA SER A 66 -17.32 -4.07 -5.64
C SER A 66 -17.74 -3.80 -7.09
N SER A 67 -17.30 -4.64 -8.03
CA SER A 67 -17.58 -4.47 -9.45
C SER A 67 -19.05 -4.76 -9.79
N LYS A 68 -19.61 -3.93 -10.69
CA LYS A 68 -20.90 -4.13 -11.33
C LYS A 68 -20.78 -4.83 -12.70
N TYR A 69 -19.67 -5.52 -12.94
CA TYR A 69 -19.49 -6.27 -14.18
C TYR A 69 -20.62 -7.27 -14.37
N PRO A 70 -21.26 -7.35 -15.56
CA PRO A 70 -22.46 -8.14 -15.78
C PRO A 70 -22.31 -9.61 -15.38
N GLY A 71 -23.22 -10.08 -14.53
CA GLY A 71 -23.27 -11.47 -14.05
C GLY A 71 -22.27 -11.83 -12.95
N LEU A 72 -21.47 -10.89 -12.45
CA LEU A 72 -20.49 -11.15 -11.40
C LEU A 72 -21.15 -11.24 -10.01
N ASN A 73 -22.07 -10.33 -9.71
CA ASN A 73 -22.82 -10.28 -8.45
C ASN A 73 -24.32 -10.44 -8.72
N PRO A 74 -24.82 -11.65 -9.05
CA PRO A 74 -26.20 -11.85 -9.53
C PRO A 74 -27.27 -11.59 -8.47
N ASP A 75 -26.91 -11.74 -7.17
CA ASP A 75 -27.85 -11.58 -6.04
C ASP A 75 -27.74 -10.18 -5.39
N GLY A 76 -27.11 -9.23 -6.07
CA GLY A 76 -26.88 -7.86 -5.61
C GLY A 76 -25.42 -7.56 -5.30
N ASP A 77 -25.15 -6.30 -4.89
CA ASP A 77 -23.81 -5.83 -4.56
C ASP A 77 -23.17 -6.73 -3.49
N TYR A 78 -21.88 -7.03 -3.68
CA TYR A 78 -21.04 -7.85 -2.78
C TYR A 78 -21.46 -9.34 -2.67
N SER A 79 -22.39 -9.83 -3.47
CA SER A 79 -22.85 -11.24 -3.43
C SER A 79 -21.77 -12.24 -3.86
N TYR A 80 -20.71 -11.77 -4.55
CA TYR A 80 -19.59 -12.61 -4.99
C TYR A 80 -18.89 -13.33 -3.84
N LEU A 81 -18.78 -12.70 -2.66
CA LEU A 81 -18.03 -13.24 -1.53
C LEU A 81 -18.74 -14.43 -0.89
N THR A 82 -18.27 -15.61 -1.18
CA THR A 82 -18.70 -16.88 -0.57
C THR A 82 -17.51 -17.81 -0.38
N GLU A 83 -17.61 -18.74 0.56
CA GLU A 83 -16.62 -19.81 0.75
C GLU A 83 -16.26 -20.52 -0.56
N LYS A 84 -17.27 -20.88 -1.35
CA LYS A 84 -17.10 -21.55 -2.65
C LYS A 84 -16.24 -20.71 -3.61
N ASN A 85 -16.50 -19.43 -3.72
CA ASN A 85 -15.78 -18.55 -4.64
C ASN A 85 -14.36 -18.29 -4.14
N VAL A 86 -14.17 -18.05 -2.84
CA VAL A 86 -12.84 -17.89 -2.24
C VAL A 86 -11.96 -19.13 -2.49
N LEU A 87 -12.49 -20.32 -2.21
CA LEU A 87 -11.73 -21.57 -2.40
C LEU A 87 -11.47 -21.90 -3.88
N LYS A 88 -12.35 -21.45 -4.79
CA LYS A 88 -12.14 -21.52 -6.23
C LYS A 88 -10.95 -20.64 -6.64
N GLN A 89 -10.89 -19.40 -6.15
CA GLN A 89 -9.78 -18.48 -6.41
C GLN A 89 -8.47 -19.00 -5.78
N ALA A 90 -8.50 -19.50 -4.55
CA ALA A 90 -7.34 -20.12 -3.90
C ALA A 90 -6.79 -21.30 -4.71
N GLY A 91 -7.68 -22.14 -5.30
CA GLY A 91 -7.27 -23.21 -6.21
C GLY A 91 -6.58 -22.70 -7.48
N ALA A 92 -7.12 -21.65 -8.07
CA ALA A 92 -6.54 -21.02 -9.27
C ALA A 92 -5.18 -20.34 -8.95
N LEU A 93 -5.08 -19.64 -7.81
CA LEU A 93 -3.83 -19.04 -7.34
C LEU A 93 -2.75 -20.10 -7.18
N ALA A 94 -3.05 -21.19 -6.48
CA ALA A 94 -2.11 -22.30 -6.26
C ALA A 94 -1.62 -22.90 -7.58
N ALA A 95 -2.52 -23.10 -8.54
CA ALA A 95 -2.20 -23.73 -9.82
C ALA A 95 -1.41 -22.81 -10.77
N LYS A 96 -1.75 -21.52 -10.83
CA LYS A 96 -1.25 -20.60 -11.86
C LYS A 96 -0.12 -19.71 -11.36
N LEU A 97 -0.24 -19.12 -10.16
CA LEU A 97 0.58 -18.00 -9.72
C LEU A 97 1.52 -18.30 -8.55
N LYS A 98 1.24 -19.31 -7.72
CA LYS A 98 2.05 -19.67 -6.54
C LYS A 98 3.54 -19.83 -6.84
N LYS A 99 3.90 -20.50 -7.95
CA LYS A 99 5.30 -20.70 -8.38
C LYS A 99 6.05 -19.41 -8.73
N TYR A 100 5.34 -18.28 -8.76
CA TYR A 100 5.91 -16.95 -9.00
C TYR A 100 5.95 -16.09 -7.72
N GLY A 101 5.49 -16.63 -6.57
CA GLY A 101 5.55 -15.97 -5.27
C GLY A 101 4.22 -15.42 -4.75
N TYR A 102 3.10 -15.61 -5.46
CA TYR A 102 1.77 -15.25 -4.97
C TYR A 102 1.32 -16.28 -3.94
N GLU A 103 1.25 -15.86 -2.67
CA GLU A 103 1.02 -16.77 -1.56
C GLU A 103 -0.24 -16.48 -0.75
N TYR A 104 -0.72 -15.22 -0.73
CA TYR A 104 -1.82 -14.79 0.13
C TYR A 104 -3.17 -14.88 -0.58
N VAL A 105 -4.19 -15.32 0.17
CA VAL A 105 -5.61 -15.28 -0.21
C VAL A 105 -6.31 -14.43 0.83
N ASN A 106 -6.60 -13.17 0.49
CA ASN A 106 -7.17 -12.19 1.41
C ASN A 106 -8.68 -12.11 1.20
N ILE A 107 -9.43 -12.49 2.24
CA ILE A 107 -10.91 -12.40 2.31
C ILE A 107 -11.24 -11.01 2.83
N ASP A 108 -11.83 -10.17 1.98
CA ASP A 108 -12.17 -8.79 2.30
C ASP A 108 -13.52 -8.66 3.02
N ALA A 109 -14.06 -7.45 3.14
CA ALA A 109 -15.26 -7.12 3.90
C ALA A 109 -16.47 -7.99 3.52
N GLY A 110 -17.34 -8.30 4.52
CA GLY A 110 -18.60 -9.00 4.30
C GLY A 110 -18.60 -10.48 4.69
N TRP A 111 -17.51 -11.07 5.15
CA TRP A 111 -17.49 -12.48 5.56
C TRP A 111 -18.38 -12.76 6.80
N TRP A 112 -18.69 -11.74 7.59
CA TRP A 112 -19.58 -11.78 8.76
C TRP A 112 -20.94 -11.14 8.47
N ARG A 113 -21.27 -10.80 7.20
CA ARG A 113 -22.53 -10.16 6.81
C ARG A 113 -23.30 -11.04 5.85
N ASP A 114 -24.63 -11.11 6.02
CA ASP A 114 -25.50 -11.81 5.09
C ASP A 114 -25.67 -11.04 3.76
N MET A 115 -26.48 -11.57 2.84
CA MET A 115 -26.75 -10.93 1.55
C MET A 115 -27.53 -9.61 1.66
N ALA A 116 -28.17 -9.34 2.78
CA ALA A 116 -28.80 -8.06 3.11
C ALA A 116 -27.87 -7.13 3.91
N TRP A 117 -26.59 -7.50 4.01
CA TRP A 117 -25.53 -6.76 4.72
C TRP A 117 -25.73 -6.69 6.25
N LYS A 118 -26.59 -7.54 6.82
CA LYS A 118 -26.78 -7.65 8.26
C LYS A 118 -25.61 -8.43 8.87
N PRO A 119 -24.94 -7.90 9.93
CA PRO A 119 -23.80 -8.56 10.52
C PRO A 119 -24.17 -9.70 11.47
N GLU A 120 -23.27 -10.68 11.58
CA GLU A 120 -23.28 -11.73 12.57
C GLU A 120 -22.15 -11.53 13.58
N PHE A 121 -22.47 -11.69 14.87
CA PHE A 121 -21.50 -11.61 15.98
C PHE A 121 -21.66 -12.81 16.89
N ASP A 122 -20.55 -13.19 17.52
CA ASP A 122 -20.59 -14.18 18.60
C ASP A 122 -21.08 -13.57 19.92
N GLY A 123 -21.18 -14.40 20.97
CA GLY A 123 -21.60 -13.94 22.31
C GLY A 123 -20.63 -12.97 23.01
N HIS A 124 -19.57 -12.51 22.34
CA HIS A 124 -18.51 -11.66 22.86
C HIS A 124 -18.23 -10.44 21.98
N ALA A 125 -19.20 -10.06 21.17
CA ALA A 125 -19.13 -8.92 20.24
C ALA A 125 -18.03 -9.03 19.17
N ARG A 126 -17.53 -10.24 18.89
CA ARG A 126 -16.57 -10.48 17.81
C ARG A 126 -17.34 -10.91 16.56
N GLN A 127 -16.84 -10.53 15.37
CA GLN A 127 -17.43 -10.93 14.11
C GLN A 127 -17.48 -12.47 14.00
N ALA A 128 -18.61 -13.00 13.61
CA ALA A 128 -18.84 -14.41 13.34
C ALA A 128 -19.13 -14.64 11.85
N ALA A 129 -18.70 -15.77 11.30
CA ALA A 129 -18.97 -16.09 9.91
C ALA A 129 -20.47 -16.12 9.61
N ASP A 130 -20.91 -15.42 8.55
CA ASP A 130 -22.26 -15.59 8.05
C ASP A 130 -22.47 -17.02 7.53
N PRO A 131 -23.46 -17.76 8.05
CA PRO A 131 -23.65 -19.18 7.70
C PRO A 131 -24.11 -19.38 6.24
N GLY A 132 -24.67 -18.36 5.59
CA GLY A 132 -25.06 -18.41 4.19
C GLY A 132 -23.84 -18.28 3.26
N ARG A 133 -22.89 -17.44 3.61
CA ARG A 133 -21.65 -17.21 2.83
C ARG A 133 -20.56 -18.22 3.17
N PHE A 134 -20.36 -18.52 4.45
CA PHE A 134 -19.29 -19.39 4.99
C PHE A 134 -19.89 -20.47 5.92
N PRO A 135 -20.59 -21.45 5.37
CA PRO A 135 -21.37 -22.43 6.16
C PRO A 135 -20.53 -23.30 7.08
N ARG A 136 -19.22 -23.46 6.81
CA ARG A 136 -18.31 -24.20 7.68
C ARG A 136 -17.56 -23.31 8.68
N GLY A 137 -17.78 -21.98 8.62
CA GLY A 137 -17.03 -21.00 9.40
C GLY A 137 -15.65 -20.70 8.81
N MET A 138 -14.95 -19.71 9.41
CA MET A 138 -13.70 -19.17 8.83
C MET A 138 -12.48 -20.05 9.05
N LYS A 139 -12.42 -20.85 10.13
CA LYS A 139 -11.28 -21.74 10.37
C LYS A 139 -11.12 -22.84 9.29
N PRO A 140 -12.14 -23.58 8.90
CA PRO A 140 -12.02 -24.55 7.80
C PRO A 140 -11.60 -23.93 6.47
N VAL A 141 -11.99 -22.66 6.21
CA VAL A 141 -11.55 -21.94 5.01
C VAL A 141 -10.05 -21.66 5.06
N ALA A 142 -9.52 -21.21 6.20
CA ALA A 142 -8.09 -21.04 6.39
C ALA A 142 -7.32 -22.37 6.25
N ASP A 143 -7.84 -23.46 6.84
CA ASP A 143 -7.24 -24.80 6.73
C ASP A 143 -7.19 -25.27 5.26
N ASP A 144 -8.24 -25.03 4.47
CA ASP A 144 -8.28 -25.39 3.04
C ASP A 144 -7.33 -24.54 2.18
N ILE A 145 -7.13 -23.28 2.53
CA ILE A 145 -6.14 -22.39 1.90
C ILE A 145 -4.72 -22.90 2.23
N HIS A 146 -4.46 -23.23 3.49
CA HIS A 146 -3.18 -23.80 3.93
C HIS A 146 -2.88 -25.17 3.28
N ALA A 147 -3.89 -26.01 3.09
CA ALA A 147 -3.72 -27.30 2.40
C ALA A 147 -3.23 -27.15 0.95
N LYS A 148 -3.40 -25.97 0.33
CA LYS A 148 -2.82 -25.61 -0.98
C LYS A 148 -1.41 -25.02 -0.86
N GLY A 149 -0.89 -24.89 0.37
CA GLY A 149 0.37 -24.24 0.70
C GLY A 149 0.35 -22.74 0.45
N LEU A 150 -0.81 -22.11 0.67
CA LEU A 150 -1.05 -20.67 0.62
C LEU A 150 -1.25 -20.15 2.03
N LYS A 151 -1.29 -18.82 2.20
CA LYS A 151 -1.54 -18.11 3.45
C LYS A 151 -2.93 -17.49 3.41
N ALA A 152 -3.63 -17.52 4.55
CA ALA A 152 -4.99 -16.97 4.67
C ALA A 152 -4.97 -15.57 5.28
N GLY A 153 -5.66 -14.63 4.63
CA GLY A 153 -5.88 -13.27 5.10
C GLY A 153 -7.35 -12.98 5.35
N ILE A 154 -7.63 -12.06 6.29
CA ILE A 154 -8.98 -11.68 6.66
C ILE A 154 -9.04 -10.17 6.96
N TYR A 155 -10.21 -9.58 6.74
CA TYR A 155 -10.51 -8.16 6.90
C TYR A 155 -11.31 -7.88 8.17
N LEU A 156 -11.12 -6.71 8.78
CA LEU A 156 -12.06 -6.08 9.69
C LEU A 156 -11.95 -4.54 9.70
N PRO A 157 -13.06 -3.84 10.09
CA PRO A 157 -13.00 -2.40 10.35
C PRO A 157 -12.44 -2.10 11.74
N VAL A 158 -11.89 -0.89 11.94
CA VAL A 158 -11.51 -0.39 13.27
C VAL A 158 -12.72 -0.08 14.13
N GLY A 159 -12.53 -0.14 15.46
CA GLY A 159 -13.55 0.17 16.45
C GLY A 159 -14.41 -1.02 16.84
N LEU A 160 -15.45 -0.78 17.64
CA LEU A 160 -16.52 -1.74 17.95
C LEU A 160 -17.72 -1.45 17.06
N GLU A 161 -18.08 -2.35 16.15
CA GLU A 161 -19.27 -2.16 15.30
C GLU A 161 -20.51 -1.87 16.15
N LYS A 162 -21.33 -0.91 15.72
CA LYS A 162 -22.48 -0.41 16.50
C LYS A 162 -23.48 -1.52 16.84
N GLU A 163 -23.66 -2.44 15.90
CA GLU A 163 -24.56 -3.58 16.05
C GLU A 163 -24.05 -4.58 17.11
N ALA A 164 -22.73 -4.68 17.29
CA ALA A 164 -22.10 -5.55 18.30
C ALA A 164 -22.19 -4.99 19.73
N TYR A 165 -22.52 -3.71 19.89
CA TYR A 165 -22.54 -3.05 21.19
C TYR A 165 -23.52 -3.69 22.19
N GLY A 166 -24.70 -4.16 21.72
CA GLY A 166 -25.67 -4.90 22.50
C GLY A 166 -26.14 -4.18 23.78
N GLY A 167 -26.33 -2.84 23.71
CA GLY A 167 -26.69 -2.01 24.87
C GLY A 167 -25.60 -1.90 25.93
N GLY A 168 -24.37 -2.25 25.62
CA GLY A 168 -23.22 -2.16 26.53
C GLY A 168 -23.05 -3.36 27.47
N THR A 169 -23.83 -4.42 27.29
CA THR A 169 -23.88 -5.54 28.25
C THR A 169 -23.23 -6.83 27.76
N VAL A 170 -22.73 -6.86 26.51
CA VAL A 170 -22.08 -8.05 25.94
C VAL A 170 -20.74 -8.28 26.62
N PRO A 171 -20.47 -9.45 27.22
CA PRO A 171 -19.21 -9.73 27.90
C PRO A 171 -18.08 -9.89 26.90
N ILE A 172 -16.87 -9.41 27.25
CA ILE A 172 -15.67 -9.59 26.44
C ILE A 172 -15.05 -10.96 26.73
N TRP A 173 -14.68 -11.68 25.67
CA TRP A 173 -14.11 -13.02 25.79
C TRP A 173 -12.80 -13.00 26.61
N ASN A 174 -12.70 -13.93 27.57
CA ASN A 174 -11.54 -14.08 28.46
C ASN A 174 -11.13 -12.78 29.18
N ALA A 175 -12.10 -11.91 29.50
CA ALA A 175 -11.87 -10.62 30.16
C ALA A 175 -12.94 -10.41 31.26
N GLU A 176 -12.75 -11.09 32.40
CA GLU A 176 -13.67 -11.01 33.54
C GLU A 176 -13.96 -9.56 33.93
N GLY A 177 -15.24 -9.25 34.11
CA GLY A 177 -15.73 -7.92 34.49
C GLY A 177 -15.75 -6.89 33.35
N CYS A 178 -15.32 -7.24 32.12
CA CYS A 178 -15.38 -6.35 30.96
C CYS A 178 -16.63 -6.64 30.09
N THR A 179 -17.33 -5.58 29.75
CA THR A 179 -18.45 -5.60 28.79
C THR A 179 -18.19 -4.63 27.64
N THR A 180 -19.03 -4.63 26.61
CA THR A 180 -18.93 -3.68 25.48
C THR A 180 -19.03 -2.21 25.92
N ALA A 181 -19.73 -1.90 27.05
CA ALA A 181 -19.69 -0.54 27.62
C ALA A 181 -18.32 -0.14 28.18
N ASP A 182 -17.48 -1.12 28.53
CA ASP A 182 -16.15 -0.87 29.10
C ASP A 182 -15.06 -0.74 28.05
N VAL A 183 -15.34 -1.00 26.77
CA VAL A 183 -14.36 -0.92 25.68
C VAL A 183 -14.47 0.35 24.86
N VAL A 184 -15.61 1.05 24.90
CA VAL A 184 -15.86 2.26 24.10
C VAL A 184 -15.93 3.51 24.98
N HIS A 185 -15.78 4.69 24.36
CA HIS A 185 -16.06 5.94 25.07
C HIS A 185 -17.51 6.03 25.53
N SER A 186 -17.74 6.56 26.71
CA SER A 186 -19.07 6.62 27.34
C SER A 186 -20.10 7.45 26.59
N ASP A 187 -19.65 8.39 25.75
CA ASP A 187 -20.49 9.20 24.87
C ASP A 187 -20.82 8.52 23.52
N LEU A 188 -20.37 7.27 23.33
CA LEU A 188 -20.60 6.47 22.13
C LEU A 188 -20.21 7.19 20.82
N ARG A 189 -19.12 7.98 20.87
CA ARG A 189 -18.62 8.66 19.67
C ARG A 189 -18.24 7.67 18.59
N THR A 190 -18.57 8.02 17.36
CA THR A 190 -18.35 7.16 16.20
C THR A 190 -16.92 7.25 15.68
N THR A 191 -16.49 6.22 14.97
CA THR A 191 -15.19 6.15 14.30
C THR A 191 -15.26 5.39 12.98
N ASN A 192 -14.13 5.22 12.32
CA ASN A 192 -13.82 4.71 10.99
C ASN A 192 -14.33 5.61 9.83
N GLY A 193 -13.87 5.32 8.60
CA GLY A 193 -14.15 6.15 7.42
C GLY A 193 -15.63 6.33 7.10
N TRP A 194 -16.50 5.42 7.56
CA TRP A 194 -17.94 5.39 7.26
C TRP A 194 -18.85 5.42 8.50
N ASP A 195 -18.32 5.73 9.67
CA ASP A 195 -19.08 5.90 10.93
C ASP A 195 -19.86 4.63 11.39
N SER A 196 -19.43 3.44 11.03
CA SER A 196 -20.14 2.20 11.37
C SER A 196 -19.82 1.66 12.78
N ALA A 197 -18.78 2.18 13.43
CA ALA A 197 -18.31 1.70 14.72
C ALA A 197 -18.26 2.78 15.79
N TYR A 198 -18.29 2.37 17.05
CA TYR A 198 -17.93 3.21 18.20
C TYR A 198 -16.42 3.18 18.42
N LYS A 199 -15.86 4.35 18.77
CA LYS A 199 -14.43 4.50 19.06
C LYS A 199 -14.06 3.79 20.35
N LEU A 200 -12.98 3.00 20.32
CA LEU A 200 -12.44 2.32 21.50
C LEU A 200 -11.77 3.33 22.43
N ASP A 201 -11.93 3.10 23.74
CA ASP A 201 -11.34 3.91 24.80
C ASP A 201 -10.14 3.18 25.43
N PHE A 202 -8.95 3.39 24.87
CA PHE A 202 -7.71 2.77 25.38
C PHE A 202 -7.21 3.36 26.70
N SER A 203 -7.86 4.37 27.27
CA SER A 203 -7.65 4.74 28.67
C SER A 203 -8.16 3.68 29.64
N ARG A 204 -9.00 2.76 29.15
CA ARG A 204 -9.64 1.66 29.89
C ARG A 204 -9.04 0.31 29.47
N PRO A 205 -8.58 -0.52 30.40
CA PRO A 205 -7.91 -1.80 30.07
C PRO A 205 -8.78 -2.78 29.25
N CYS A 206 -10.10 -2.67 29.34
CA CYS A 206 -11.02 -3.54 28.63
C CYS A 206 -10.95 -3.36 27.10
N ALA A 207 -10.60 -2.17 26.59
CA ALA A 207 -10.43 -1.95 25.16
C ALA A 207 -9.29 -2.82 24.59
N GLN A 208 -8.14 -2.87 25.26
CA GLN A 208 -7.04 -3.75 24.84
C GLN A 208 -7.43 -5.23 24.91
N LYS A 209 -8.15 -5.65 25.98
CA LYS A 209 -8.61 -7.03 26.12
C LYS A 209 -9.59 -7.45 25.01
N TYR A 210 -10.43 -6.52 24.54
CA TYR A 210 -11.30 -6.76 23.38
C TYR A 210 -10.48 -7.04 22.12
N ILE A 211 -9.47 -6.20 21.80
CA ILE A 211 -8.56 -6.43 20.68
C ILE A 211 -7.77 -7.73 20.85
N ASP A 212 -7.25 -8.01 22.06
CA ASP A 212 -6.57 -9.29 22.34
C ASP A 212 -7.47 -10.49 22.04
N SER A 213 -8.77 -10.41 22.39
CA SER A 213 -9.73 -11.50 22.14
C SER A 213 -9.96 -11.75 20.65
N GLN A 214 -10.00 -10.70 19.84
CA GLN A 214 -10.14 -10.80 18.38
C GLN A 214 -8.87 -11.36 17.73
N ALA A 215 -7.71 -10.82 18.08
CA ALA A 215 -6.43 -11.29 17.55
C ALA A 215 -6.20 -12.78 17.87
N GLN A 216 -6.54 -13.21 19.10
CA GLN A 216 -6.45 -14.62 19.47
C GLN A 216 -7.39 -15.48 18.65
N MET A 217 -8.63 -15.03 18.40
CA MET A 217 -9.59 -15.75 17.56
C MET A 217 -9.05 -15.97 16.14
N PHE A 218 -8.48 -14.95 15.51
CA PHE A 218 -7.90 -15.10 14.17
C PHE A 218 -6.63 -15.96 14.16
N ALA A 219 -5.81 -15.88 15.20
CA ALA A 219 -4.67 -16.78 15.37
C ALA A 219 -5.10 -18.24 15.53
N ASP A 220 -6.15 -18.51 16.32
CA ASP A 220 -6.73 -19.86 16.53
C ASP A 220 -7.38 -20.40 15.24
N TRP A 221 -7.92 -19.52 14.41
CA TRP A 221 -8.43 -19.90 13.09
C TRP A 221 -7.32 -20.10 12.07
N GLY A 222 -6.07 -19.68 12.38
CA GLY A 222 -4.91 -19.88 11.52
C GLY A 222 -4.66 -18.79 10.49
N TYR A 223 -5.24 -17.58 10.64
CA TYR A 223 -4.98 -16.49 9.71
C TYR A 223 -3.55 -15.95 9.84
N ASP A 224 -2.96 -15.60 8.70
CA ASP A 224 -1.58 -15.14 8.53
C ASP A 224 -1.50 -13.63 8.21
N PHE A 225 -2.65 -13.02 7.91
CA PHE A 225 -2.75 -11.64 7.47
C PHE A 225 -4.07 -11.04 7.97
N LEU A 226 -4.01 -9.82 8.50
CA LEU A 226 -5.17 -9.02 8.88
C LEU A 226 -5.14 -7.69 8.12
N LYS A 227 -6.22 -7.36 7.41
CA LYS A 227 -6.48 -6.01 6.88
C LYS A 227 -7.37 -5.29 7.87
N LEU A 228 -6.85 -4.24 8.49
CA LEU A 228 -7.59 -3.36 9.38
C LEU A 228 -7.97 -2.09 8.64
N ASP A 229 -9.27 -1.83 8.49
CA ASP A 229 -9.77 -0.82 7.56
C ASP A 229 -10.53 0.33 8.24
N GLY A 230 -10.65 1.45 7.51
CA GLY A 230 -11.23 2.68 8.05
C GLY A 230 -10.33 3.35 9.08
N VAL A 231 -9.04 2.99 9.10
CA VAL A 231 -8.02 3.59 9.95
C VAL A 231 -7.82 5.05 9.53
N GLY A 232 -7.83 5.95 10.46
CA GLY A 232 -7.41 7.34 10.29
C GLY A 232 -6.30 7.68 11.28
N PRO A 233 -5.65 8.82 11.13
CA PRO A 233 -5.99 9.95 10.21
C PRO A 233 -5.86 9.60 8.73
N GLY A 234 -6.72 10.24 7.94
CA GLY A 234 -6.95 9.97 6.54
C GLY A 234 -8.40 9.54 6.31
N SER A 235 -8.68 8.74 5.25
CA SER A 235 -10.03 8.19 4.98
C SER A 235 -11.12 9.26 4.85
N PHE A 236 -10.76 10.45 4.33
CA PHE A 236 -11.62 11.63 4.19
C PHE A 236 -12.24 12.15 5.49
N LYS A 237 -11.79 11.65 6.65
CA LYS A 237 -12.27 12.04 7.97
C LYS A 237 -11.14 12.68 8.78
N THR A 238 -11.50 13.67 9.58
CA THR A 238 -10.55 14.42 10.41
C THR A 238 -11.04 14.51 11.86
N GLY A 239 -10.13 14.87 12.76
CA GLY A 239 -10.40 15.03 14.20
C GLY A 239 -10.20 13.76 15.00
N ASP A 240 -10.24 13.91 16.33
CA ASP A 240 -9.83 12.89 17.30
C ASP A 240 -10.64 11.59 17.20
N ASN A 241 -11.91 11.67 16.78
CA ASN A 241 -12.75 10.49 16.63
C ASN A 241 -12.25 9.54 15.55
N TYR A 242 -11.57 10.07 14.53
CA TYR A 242 -11.07 9.32 13.38
C TYR A 242 -9.56 9.09 13.44
N ASN A 243 -8.89 9.48 14.52
CA ASN A 243 -7.51 9.12 14.78
C ASN A 243 -7.46 7.76 15.48
N ASN A 244 -7.21 6.69 14.73
CA ASN A 244 -7.16 5.31 15.23
C ASN A 244 -5.73 4.75 15.33
N VAL A 245 -4.72 5.60 15.49
CA VAL A 245 -3.33 5.17 15.75
C VAL A 245 -3.25 4.25 16.99
N ALA A 246 -4.05 4.56 18.02
CA ALA A 246 -4.10 3.73 19.23
C ALA A 246 -4.68 2.33 18.96
N ASP A 247 -5.67 2.22 18.06
CA ASP A 247 -6.21 0.93 17.61
C ASP A 247 -5.13 0.09 16.91
N VAL A 248 -4.38 0.70 15.97
CA VAL A 248 -3.29 0.01 15.25
C VAL A 248 -2.21 -0.48 16.23
N ALA A 249 -1.83 0.37 17.20
CA ALA A 249 -0.87 0.00 18.25
C ALA A 249 -1.38 -1.17 19.10
N ALA A 250 -2.67 -1.16 19.45
CA ALA A 250 -3.32 -2.23 20.22
C ALA A 250 -3.36 -3.55 19.42
N TRP A 251 -3.66 -3.49 18.12
CA TRP A 251 -3.63 -4.66 17.24
C TRP A 251 -2.23 -5.25 17.10
N GLN A 252 -1.20 -4.42 16.91
CA GLN A 252 0.18 -4.88 16.86
C GLN A 252 0.58 -5.62 18.14
N GLN A 253 0.22 -5.07 19.32
CA GLN A 253 0.49 -5.70 20.62
C GLN A 253 -0.28 -7.02 20.78
N ALA A 254 -1.56 -7.04 20.37
CA ALA A 254 -2.40 -8.22 20.46
C ALA A 254 -1.87 -9.36 19.56
N ILE A 255 -1.50 -9.05 18.32
CA ILE A 255 -0.87 -10.00 17.39
C ILE A 255 0.40 -10.58 18.01
N ALA A 256 1.27 -9.75 18.57
CA ALA A 256 2.51 -10.21 19.23
C ALA A 256 2.24 -11.18 20.39
N ARG A 257 1.16 -10.97 21.16
CA ARG A 257 0.75 -11.86 22.26
C ARG A 257 0.26 -13.23 21.80
N THR A 258 -0.28 -13.35 20.59
CA THR A 258 -0.72 -14.64 20.04
C THR A 258 0.44 -15.58 19.75
N GLY A 259 1.66 -15.05 19.56
CA GLY A 259 2.84 -15.79 19.14
C GLY A 259 2.81 -16.25 17.68
N ARG A 260 1.74 -15.93 16.91
CA ARG A 260 1.65 -16.20 15.47
C ARG A 260 2.18 -15.02 14.67
N PRO A 261 3.04 -15.21 13.66
CA PRO A 261 3.51 -14.14 12.78
C PRO A 261 2.40 -13.73 11.80
N ILE A 262 1.56 -12.78 12.18
CA ILE A 262 0.47 -12.25 11.37
C ILE A 262 0.90 -10.92 10.77
N HIS A 263 0.79 -10.76 9.45
CA HIS A 263 0.97 -9.48 8.76
C HIS A 263 -0.22 -8.56 9.07
N LEU A 264 0.07 -7.35 9.52
CA LEU A 264 -0.95 -6.31 9.74
C LEU A 264 -0.88 -5.26 8.63
N GLU A 265 -1.87 -5.28 7.75
CA GLU A 265 -2.12 -4.26 6.73
C GLU A 265 -3.13 -3.26 7.24
N ILE A 266 -2.90 -1.95 7.05
CA ILE A 266 -3.87 -0.92 7.44
C ILE A 266 -4.37 -0.13 6.22
N SER A 267 -5.64 0.22 6.22
CA SER A 267 -6.38 0.83 5.11
C SER A 267 -7.32 1.93 5.65
N TRP A 268 -7.69 2.97 4.90
CA TRP A 268 -7.36 3.35 3.54
C TRP A 268 -7.14 4.85 3.46
N SER A 269 -6.49 5.33 2.37
CA SER A 269 -6.16 6.74 2.14
C SER A 269 -5.50 7.40 3.37
N LEU A 270 -4.42 6.77 3.86
CA LEU A 270 -3.81 7.14 5.14
C LEU A 270 -3.02 8.44 5.05
N ASP A 271 -3.07 9.25 6.11
CA ASP A 271 -2.32 10.51 6.17
C ASP A 271 -0.81 10.24 6.32
N ILE A 272 -0.04 10.76 5.38
CA ILE A 272 1.42 10.65 5.33
C ILE A 272 2.11 11.28 6.55
N ASN A 273 1.49 12.27 7.19
CA ASN A 273 2.02 12.90 8.40
C ASN A 273 2.10 11.94 9.60
N HIS A 274 1.37 10.83 9.54
CA HIS A 274 1.38 9.76 10.53
C HIS A 274 2.22 8.54 10.13
N VAL A 275 3.01 8.65 9.07
CA VAL A 275 3.80 7.51 8.55
C VAL A 275 4.75 6.90 9.57
N ALA A 276 5.23 7.67 10.55
CA ALA A 276 6.06 7.16 11.64
C ALA A 276 5.30 6.15 12.52
N ASP A 277 4.01 6.40 12.77
CA ASP A 277 3.13 5.49 13.49
C ASP A 277 2.80 4.26 12.66
N TRP A 278 2.49 4.45 11.37
CA TRP A 278 2.21 3.36 10.43
C TRP A 278 3.39 2.38 10.36
N LYS A 279 4.60 2.89 10.17
CA LYS A 279 5.85 2.08 10.17
C LYS A 279 6.13 1.38 11.48
N LYS A 280 5.71 1.95 12.60
CA LYS A 280 5.95 1.39 13.93
C LYS A 280 5.00 0.25 14.27
N TYR A 281 3.75 0.34 13.82
CA TYR A 281 2.68 -0.52 14.30
C TYR A 281 2.09 -1.45 13.25
N SER A 282 2.41 -1.27 11.95
CA SER A 282 1.90 -2.12 10.87
C SER A 282 2.99 -2.59 9.91
N ASN A 283 2.64 -3.45 8.98
CA ASN A 283 3.54 -4.04 7.98
C ASN A 283 3.29 -3.51 6.57
N GLY A 284 2.19 -2.82 6.36
CA GLY A 284 1.83 -2.14 5.12
C GLY A 284 0.71 -1.15 5.38
N TRP A 285 0.60 -0.15 4.52
CA TRP A 285 -0.36 0.94 4.64
C TRP A 285 -0.81 1.43 3.27
N ARG A 286 -2.14 1.48 3.09
CA ARG A 286 -2.80 1.99 1.90
C ARG A 286 -2.60 3.51 1.80
N ILE A 287 -1.90 3.94 0.76
CA ILE A 287 -1.53 5.34 0.60
C ILE A 287 -2.63 6.20 0.01
N ASP A 288 -3.62 5.58 -0.61
CA ASP A 288 -4.71 6.27 -1.28
C ASP A 288 -6.02 5.45 -1.19
N THR A 289 -7.07 5.90 -1.86
CA THR A 289 -8.39 5.27 -1.96
C THR A 289 -8.35 3.92 -2.67
N ASP A 290 -9.49 3.25 -2.75
CA ASP A 290 -9.61 2.01 -3.51
C ASP A 290 -9.36 2.25 -5.00
N VAL A 291 -8.68 1.30 -5.67
CA VAL A 291 -8.50 1.35 -7.12
C VAL A 291 -9.77 0.98 -7.88
N GLU A 292 -10.70 0.32 -7.22
CA GLU A 292 -11.95 -0.10 -7.80
C GLU A 292 -12.82 1.10 -8.17
N CYS A 293 -13.36 1.09 -9.38
CA CYS A 293 -14.23 2.18 -9.84
C CYS A 293 -15.68 2.06 -9.38
N TYR A 294 -16.08 0.95 -8.74
CA TYR A 294 -17.49 0.64 -8.38
C TYR A 294 -18.44 0.77 -9.59
N CYS A 295 -17.94 0.43 -10.75
CA CYS A 295 -18.58 0.58 -12.06
C CYS A 295 -18.72 -0.76 -12.80
N ASN A 296 -18.91 -0.75 -14.12
CA ASN A 296 -19.13 -1.95 -14.93
C ASN A 296 -17.84 -2.72 -15.27
N THR A 297 -16.70 -2.30 -14.71
CA THR A 297 -15.41 -2.97 -14.80
C THR A 297 -14.78 -3.07 -13.43
N LEU A 298 -13.65 -3.75 -13.28
CA LEU A 298 -12.95 -3.82 -11.98
C LEU A 298 -12.36 -2.45 -11.63
N VAL A 299 -11.69 -1.82 -12.58
CA VAL A 299 -10.99 -0.54 -12.42
C VAL A 299 -11.20 0.35 -13.64
N SER A 300 -10.67 1.57 -13.60
CA SER A 300 -10.52 2.47 -14.75
C SER A 300 -9.14 3.12 -14.73
N TRP A 301 -8.69 3.69 -15.86
CA TRP A 301 -7.40 4.39 -15.89
C TRP A 301 -7.43 5.63 -14.99
N GLU A 302 -8.39 6.53 -15.20
CA GLU A 302 -8.43 7.87 -14.61
C GLU A 302 -8.62 7.85 -13.09
N ASN A 303 -9.40 6.90 -12.56
CA ASN A 303 -9.73 6.86 -11.12
C ASN A 303 -8.96 5.79 -10.34
N SER A 304 -8.09 5.01 -11.02
CA SER A 304 -7.42 3.88 -10.39
C SER A 304 -5.91 3.97 -10.50
N VAL A 305 -5.41 4.16 -11.73
CA VAL A 305 -3.98 4.04 -12.03
C VAL A 305 -3.31 5.40 -12.11
N ASP A 306 -3.95 6.37 -12.77
CA ASP A 306 -3.37 7.69 -13.04
C ASP A 306 -3.05 8.45 -11.76
N ASP A 307 -3.99 8.48 -10.79
CA ASP A 307 -3.79 9.13 -9.49
C ASP A 307 -2.57 8.62 -8.74
N ARG A 308 -2.23 7.34 -8.89
CA ARG A 308 -1.08 6.72 -8.21
C ARG A 308 0.27 7.27 -8.69
N PHE A 309 0.34 7.87 -9.88
CA PHE A 309 1.55 8.54 -10.35
C PHE A 309 1.85 9.84 -9.57
N ASP A 310 0.84 10.48 -9.04
CA ASP A 310 1.00 11.66 -8.17
C ASP A 310 1.26 11.28 -6.70
N ASP A 311 0.77 10.12 -6.22
CA ASP A 311 0.91 9.70 -4.82
C ASP A 311 2.15 8.87 -4.54
N ALA A 312 2.49 7.91 -5.40
CA ALA A 312 3.63 7.02 -5.17
C ALA A 312 4.96 7.76 -4.91
N PRO A 313 5.28 8.89 -5.58
CA PRO A 313 6.50 9.64 -5.30
C PRO A 313 6.60 10.17 -3.86
N LYS A 314 5.49 10.66 -3.30
CA LYS A 314 5.42 11.20 -1.93
C LYS A 314 5.80 10.15 -0.90
N TRP A 315 5.32 8.93 -1.10
CA TRP A 315 5.47 7.83 -0.17
C TRP A 315 6.73 6.98 -0.38
N ALA A 316 7.37 7.08 -1.55
CA ALA A 316 8.46 6.18 -1.98
C ALA A 316 9.57 5.98 -0.94
N ARG A 317 9.95 7.04 -0.20
CA ARG A 317 11.01 7.04 0.82
C ARG A 317 10.69 6.20 2.07
N PHE A 318 9.42 5.84 2.28
CA PHE A 318 8.96 5.19 3.50
C PHE A 318 8.90 3.68 3.39
N ALA A 319 8.85 3.13 2.18
CA ALA A 319 8.87 1.69 1.94
C ALA A 319 10.25 1.08 2.21
N ALA A 320 10.28 0.06 3.05
CA ALA A 320 11.49 -0.69 3.39
C ALA A 320 11.11 -2.08 3.94
N PRO A 321 12.07 -3.02 4.06
CA PRO A 321 11.82 -4.27 4.76
C PRO A 321 11.19 -4.04 6.14
N GLY A 322 10.03 -4.68 6.37
CA GLY A 322 9.21 -4.51 7.57
C GLY A 322 7.94 -3.70 7.35
N GLY A 323 7.88 -2.83 6.31
CA GLY A 323 6.69 -2.04 6.00
C GLY A 323 6.71 -1.45 4.59
N TRP A 324 5.59 -1.56 3.87
CA TRP A 324 5.47 -1.23 2.46
C TRP A 324 4.30 -0.29 2.18
N ASN A 325 4.51 0.63 1.22
CA ASN A 325 3.43 1.45 0.69
C ASN A 325 2.52 0.57 -0.17
N ASP A 326 1.24 0.52 0.15
CA ASP A 326 0.26 -0.23 -0.62
C ASP A 326 -0.52 0.71 -1.53
N LEU A 327 -0.37 0.52 -2.85
CA LEU A 327 -1.07 1.25 -3.90
C LEU A 327 -2.42 0.59 -4.25
N ASP A 328 -2.82 -0.45 -3.52
CA ASP A 328 -3.97 -1.31 -3.71
C ASP A 328 -3.78 -2.48 -4.68
N ALA A 329 -4.85 -3.21 -4.95
CA ALA A 329 -4.88 -4.39 -5.81
C ALA A 329 -4.35 -4.12 -7.21
N ILE A 330 -4.06 -5.19 -7.95
CA ILE A 330 -3.70 -5.14 -9.38
C ILE A 330 -4.79 -5.87 -10.17
N ASP A 331 -5.49 -5.16 -11.04
CA ASP A 331 -6.52 -5.72 -11.90
C ASP A 331 -6.05 -5.64 -13.36
N VAL A 332 -5.24 -6.59 -13.76
CA VAL A 332 -4.57 -6.64 -15.07
C VAL A 332 -4.73 -7.98 -15.79
N GLY A 333 -5.58 -8.87 -15.25
CA GLY A 333 -5.65 -10.26 -15.65
C GLY A 333 -6.84 -10.65 -16.51
N ASN A 334 -7.93 -9.89 -16.50
CA ASN A 334 -9.23 -10.32 -17.03
C ASN A 334 -9.67 -9.64 -18.35
N GLY A 335 -8.80 -8.87 -18.99
CA GLY A 335 -9.09 -8.25 -20.27
C GLY A 335 -10.21 -7.22 -20.20
N GLU A 336 -11.37 -7.51 -20.80
CA GLU A 336 -12.51 -6.59 -20.84
C GLU A 336 -13.05 -6.28 -19.42
N MET A 337 -13.02 -7.25 -18.51
CA MET A 337 -13.45 -7.05 -17.11
C MET A 337 -12.57 -6.04 -16.37
N ASP A 338 -11.28 -5.96 -16.69
CA ASP A 338 -10.36 -4.99 -16.07
C ASP A 338 -10.76 -3.55 -16.42
N GLY A 339 -11.35 -3.30 -17.60
CA GLY A 339 -11.69 -1.94 -18.06
C GLY A 339 -10.51 -1.16 -18.62
N LEU A 340 -9.38 -1.81 -18.86
CA LEU A 340 -8.12 -1.21 -19.28
C LEU A 340 -7.65 -1.74 -20.64
N THR A 341 -6.99 -0.89 -21.40
CA THR A 341 -6.25 -1.30 -22.60
C THR A 341 -4.99 -2.12 -22.23
N LYS A 342 -4.40 -2.81 -23.19
CA LYS A 342 -3.13 -3.53 -22.97
C LYS A 342 -2.00 -2.61 -22.51
N ALA A 343 -1.96 -1.37 -23.01
CA ALA A 343 -0.95 -0.39 -22.64
C ALA A 343 -1.10 0.02 -21.16
N GLU A 344 -2.32 0.31 -20.75
CA GLU A 344 -2.66 0.67 -19.38
C GLU A 344 -2.38 -0.48 -18.39
N ARG A 345 -2.78 -1.70 -18.72
CA ARG A 345 -2.49 -2.88 -17.88
C ARG A 345 -0.98 -3.07 -17.67
N GLN A 346 -0.14 -2.84 -18.70
CA GLN A 346 1.32 -2.90 -18.56
C GLN A 346 1.86 -1.75 -17.73
N SER A 347 1.34 -0.53 -17.90
CA SER A 347 1.75 0.65 -17.13
C SER A 347 1.38 0.49 -15.65
N TYR A 348 0.20 -0.02 -15.35
CA TYR A 348 -0.28 -0.39 -14.03
C TYR A 348 0.72 -1.33 -13.33
N MET A 349 0.96 -2.50 -13.94
CA MET A 349 1.90 -3.48 -13.39
C MET A 349 3.32 -2.93 -13.28
N THR A 350 3.74 -2.06 -14.21
CA THR A 350 5.07 -1.43 -14.17
C THR A 350 5.19 -0.50 -12.97
N LEU A 351 4.20 0.37 -12.74
CA LEU A 351 4.23 1.31 -11.61
C LEU A 351 4.27 0.58 -10.27
N TRP A 352 3.36 -0.39 -10.03
CA TRP A 352 3.34 -1.16 -8.79
C TRP A 352 4.66 -1.90 -8.56
N ALA A 353 5.23 -2.48 -9.61
CA ALA A 353 6.50 -3.19 -9.49
C ALA A 353 7.66 -2.27 -9.07
N ILE A 354 7.80 -1.11 -9.71
CA ILE A 354 8.90 -0.19 -9.41
C ILE A 354 8.69 0.64 -8.14
N ALA A 355 7.43 0.88 -7.74
CA ALA A 355 7.08 1.53 -6.49
C ALA A 355 7.23 0.58 -5.28
N LYS A 356 7.48 -0.70 -5.50
CA LYS A 356 7.55 -1.74 -4.46
C LYS A 356 6.24 -1.89 -3.69
N SER A 357 5.11 -1.65 -4.34
CA SER A 357 3.81 -1.95 -3.78
C SER A 357 3.62 -3.47 -3.67
N PRO A 358 2.85 -3.97 -2.70
CA PRO A 358 2.38 -5.34 -2.73
C PRO A 358 1.78 -5.73 -4.09
N LEU A 359 2.07 -6.92 -4.57
CA LEU A 359 1.55 -7.44 -5.82
C LEU A 359 0.43 -8.44 -5.53
N TYR A 360 -0.75 -7.95 -5.15
CA TYR A 360 -1.93 -8.78 -4.99
C TYR A 360 -2.99 -8.40 -6.02
N THR A 361 -3.56 -9.41 -6.66
CA THR A 361 -4.54 -9.18 -7.73
C THR A 361 -5.96 -9.30 -7.21
N GLY A 362 -6.86 -8.47 -7.71
CA GLY A 362 -8.31 -8.58 -7.50
C GLY A 362 -9.05 -9.33 -8.62
N ASP A 363 -8.32 -9.78 -9.64
CA ASP A 363 -8.85 -10.50 -10.81
C ASP A 363 -9.59 -11.81 -10.49
N ASP A 364 -10.50 -12.23 -11.37
CA ASP A 364 -10.95 -13.63 -11.43
C ASP A 364 -9.82 -14.52 -11.99
N LEU A 365 -9.07 -15.14 -11.10
CA LEU A 365 -7.93 -16.00 -11.44
C LEU A 365 -8.32 -17.21 -12.30
N THR A 366 -9.59 -17.57 -12.34
CA THR A 366 -10.08 -18.67 -13.20
C THR A 366 -10.24 -18.24 -14.66
N ARG A 367 -10.31 -16.93 -14.93
CA ARG A 367 -10.57 -16.31 -16.23
C ARG A 367 -9.44 -15.42 -16.73
N LEU A 368 -8.22 -15.56 -16.19
CA LEU A 368 -7.06 -14.81 -16.68
C LEU A 368 -6.86 -15.01 -18.17
N ASP A 369 -6.69 -13.91 -18.93
CA ASP A 369 -6.29 -13.96 -20.32
C ASP A 369 -4.76 -14.19 -20.47
N ASP A 370 -4.31 -14.56 -21.66
CA ASP A 370 -2.88 -14.85 -21.90
C ASP A 370 -1.99 -13.62 -21.64
N TYR A 371 -2.50 -12.42 -21.94
CA TYR A 371 -1.74 -11.19 -21.70
C TYR A 371 -1.63 -10.90 -20.20
N GLY A 372 -2.71 -11.02 -19.43
CA GLY A 372 -2.69 -10.88 -17.98
C GLY A 372 -1.78 -11.91 -17.31
N VAL A 373 -1.85 -13.17 -17.76
CA VAL A 373 -0.90 -14.19 -17.31
C VAL A 373 0.54 -13.75 -17.58
N SER A 374 0.82 -13.20 -18.77
CA SER A 374 2.18 -12.73 -19.12
C SER A 374 2.67 -11.59 -18.22
N LEU A 375 1.77 -10.67 -17.81
CA LEU A 375 2.08 -9.58 -16.88
C LEU A 375 2.34 -10.10 -15.46
N LEU A 376 1.40 -10.88 -14.90
CA LEU A 376 1.45 -11.39 -13.53
C LEU A 376 2.58 -12.41 -13.30
N THR A 377 3.12 -13.02 -14.36
CA THR A 377 4.15 -14.07 -14.24
C THR A 377 5.52 -13.69 -14.80
N ASN A 378 5.74 -12.42 -15.17
CA ASN A 378 7.05 -11.97 -15.61
C ASN A 378 8.05 -11.94 -14.45
N ARG A 379 8.94 -12.94 -14.41
CA ARG A 379 9.92 -13.10 -13.31
C ARG A 379 10.86 -11.91 -13.16
N ASP A 380 11.19 -11.22 -14.24
CA ASP A 380 12.12 -10.08 -14.20
C ASP A 380 11.44 -8.86 -13.58
N VAL A 381 10.15 -8.63 -13.87
CA VAL A 381 9.33 -7.58 -13.25
C VAL A 381 9.10 -7.90 -11.76
N ILE A 382 8.74 -9.14 -11.44
CA ILE A 382 8.60 -9.60 -10.05
C ILE A 382 9.92 -9.43 -9.29
N ALA A 383 11.06 -9.75 -9.90
CA ALA A 383 12.38 -9.60 -9.26
C ALA A 383 12.70 -8.12 -8.95
N ILE A 384 12.26 -7.18 -9.79
CA ILE A 384 12.36 -5.74 -9.48
C ILE A 384 11.54 -5.42 -8.24
N ASN A 385 10.30 -5.86 -8.15
CA ASN A 385 9.43 -5.63 -6.99
C ASN A 385 9.99 -6.28 -5.72
N GLN A 386 10.43 -7.52 -5.78
CA GLN A 386 10.85 -8.34 -4.65
C GLN A 386 12.33 -8.18 -4.27
N GLY A 387 13.10 -7.45 -5.07
CA GLY A 387 14.55 -7.25 -4.86
C GLY A 387 14.88 -6.14 -3.85
N ALA A 388 16.17 -5.95 -3.58
CA ALA A 388 16.67 -4.97 -2.62
C ALA A 388 16.75 -3.51 -3.14
N THR A 389 16.49 -3.30 -4.45
CA THR A 389 16.48 -1.94 -5.03
C THR A 389 15.41 -1.09 -4.35
N PRO A 390 15.70 0.17 -3.97
CA PRO A 390 14.68 1.04 -3.39
C PRO A 390 13.54 1.32 -4.39
N PRO A 391 12.38 1.82 -3.93
CA PRO A 391 11.33 2.30 -4.82
C PRO A 391 11.87 3.31 -5.83
N ALA A 392 11.48 3.17 -7.11
CA ALA A 392 11.79 4.16 -8.13
C ALA A 392 10.97 5.44 -7.89
N ARG A 393 11.53 6.57 -8.37
CA ARG A 393 10.87 7.88 -8.32
C ARG A 393 11.04 8.60 -9.66
N PRO A 394 10.17 9.57 -9.96
CA PRO A 394 10.41 10.45 -11.10
C PRO A 394 11.80 11.11 -10.98
N VAL A 395 12.57 11.08 -12.06
CA VAL A 395 13.88 11.72 -12.12
C VAL A 395 13.87 12.99 -12.97
N THR A 396 12.77 13.24 -13.69
CA THR A 396 12.58 14.44 -14.50
C THR A 396 11.24 15.11 -14.17
N ALA A 397 11.17 16.43 -14.27
CA ALA A 397 9.94 17.20 -14.15
C ALA A 397 9.35 17.43 -15.56
N THR A 398 8.55 16.50 -16.08
CA THR A 398 8.11 16.51 -17.48
C THR A 398 6.65 16.11 -17.66
N GLY A 399 5.71 16.76 -17.00
CA GLY A 399 4.27 16.55 -17.29
C GLY A 399 3.87 15.08 -17.48
N ASP A 400 3.16 14.78 -18.58
CA ASP A 400 2.63 13.44 -18.86
C ASP A 400 3.69 12.43 -19.36
N GLN A 401 4.86 12.91 -19.82
CA GLN A 401 5.98 12.06 -20.23
C GLN A 401 6.96 11.92 -19.05
N GLN A 402 6.84 10.85 -18.30
CA GLN A 402 7.59 10.64 -17.06
C GLN A 402 8.72 9.63 -17.24
N VAL A 403 9.85 9.91 -16.60
CA VAL A 403 10.98 8.98 -16.44
C VAL A 403 11.18 8.71 -14.96
N TRP A 404 11.04 7.44 -14.58
CA TRP A 404 11.25 6.99 -13.21
C TRP A 404 12.52 6.15 -13.13
N SER A 405 13.27 6.29 -12.05
CA SER A 405 14.48 5.48 -11.84
C SER A 405 14.76 5.14 -10.39
N ALA A 406 15.39 3.98 -10.22
CA ALA A 406 16.09 3.59 -9.00
C ALA A 406 17.45 3.02 -9.36
N LYS A 407 18.47 3.34 -8.57
CA LYS A 407 19.83 2.78 -8.73
C LYS A 407 19.93 1.42 -8.04
N ASN A 408 20.36 0.42 -8.79
CA ASN A 408 20.58 -0.93 -8.30
C ASN A 408 21.94 -1.05 -7.57
N ALA A 409 22.08 -2.05 -6.71
CA ALA A 409 23.32 -2.28 -5.95
C ALA A 409 24.53 -2.58 -6.83
N ASP A 410 24.33 -3.14 -8.03
CA ASP A 410 25.38 -3.42 -9.02
C ASP A 410 25.78 -2.20 -9.85
N GLY A 411 25.20 -1.03 -9.57
CA GLY A 411 25.45 0.23 -10.28
C GLY A 411 24.62 0.40 -11.56
N SER A 412 23.83 -0.57 -11.97
CA SER A 412 22.83 -0.39 -13.02
C SER A 412 21.63 0.42 -12.49
N HIS A 413 20.73 0.82 -13.39
CA HIS A 413 19.49 1.50 -13.04
C HIS A 413 18.29 0.71 -13.55
N THR A 414 17.27 0.59 -12.70
CA THR A 414 15.90 0.27 -13.13
C THR A 414 15.28 1.56 -13.63
N VAL A 415 14.85 1.61 -14.89
CA VAL A 415 14.32 2.81 -15.55
C VAL A 415 12.98 2.49 -16.18
N ALA A 416 11.93 3.21 -15.79
CA ALA A 416 10.63 3.14 -16.43
C ALA A 416 10.34 4.43 -17.19
N LEU A 417 9.82 4.29 -18.40
CA LEU A 417 9.29 5.37 -19.21
C LEU A 417 7.77 5.25 -19.23
N PHE A 418 7.06 6.34 -18.96
CA PHE A 418 5.61 6.41 -19.01
C PHE A 418 5.17 7.58 -19.89
N ASN A 419 4.13 7.33 -20.67
CA ASN A 419 3.35 8.36 -21.34
C ASN A 419 1.95 8.35 -20.73
N LEU A 420 1.61 9.33 -19.92
CA LEU A 420 0.29 9.43 -19.26
C LEU A 420 -0.74 10.18 -20.12
N ALA A 421 -0.33 10.75 -21.28
CA ALA A 421 -1.22 11.47 -22.17
C ALA A 421 -2.13 10.52 -22.96
N ASP A 422 -3.31 11.01 -23.36
CA ASP A 422 -4.30 10.32 -24.22
C ASP A 422 -3.84 10.10 -25.67
N THR A 423 -2.66 10.57 -26.02
CA THR A 423 -2.08 10.43 -27.36
C THR A 423 -0.69 9.84 -27.30
N SER A 424 -0.25 9.22 -28.40
CA SER A 424 1.12 8.70 -28.50
C SER A 424 2.16 9.80 -28.38
N ALA A 425 3.20 9.57 -27.59
CA ALA A 425 4.31 10.49 -27.39
C ALA A 425 5.67 9.79 -27.34
N ALA A 426 6.73 10.54 -27.64
CA ALA A 426 8.10 10.07 -27.43
C ALA A 426 8.55 10.40 -26.00
N VAL A 427 9.00 9.38 -25.26
CA VAL A 427 9.56 9.55 -23.92
C VAL A 427 11.05 9.24 -23.95
N THR A 428 11.86 10.12 -23.35
CA THR A 428 13.33 10.05 -23.40
C THR A 428 13.91 9.97 -21.99
N ALA A 429 14.68 8.92 -21.71
CA ALA A 429 15.59 8.88 -20.57
C ALA A 429 16.97 9.37 -20.99
N ASP A 430 17.38 10.54 -20.50
CA ASP A 430 18.71 11.10 -20.68
C ASP A 430 19.65 10.58 -19.58
N TRP A 431 20.88 10.15 -19.97
CA TRP A 431 21.81 9.59 -18.99
C TRP A 431 22.30 10.59 -17.94
N GLN A 432 22.25 11.89 -18.25
CA GLN A 432 22.59 12.90 -17.25
C GLN A 432 21.55 12.93 -16.12
N SER A 433 20.27 12.63 -16.37
CA SER A 433 19.26 12.52 -15.31
C SER A 433 19.51 11.31 -14.40
N LEU A 434 20.24 10.31 -14.89
CA LEU A 434 20.66 9.13 -14.13
C LEU A 434 22.07 9.28 -13.50
N GLY A 435 22.74 10.41 -13.69
CA GLY A 435 24.02 10.73 -13.07
C GLY A 435 25.27 10.27 -13.84
N PHE A 436 25.16 9.94 -15.12
CA PHE A 436 26.30 9.57 -15.96
C PHE A 436 26.18 10.12 -17.39
N THR A 437 27.25 10.01 -18.18
CA THR A 437 27.31 10.42 -19.60
C THR A 437 27.92 9.33 -20.45
N GLY A 438 27.75 9.42 -21.77
CA GLY A 438 28.36 8.51 -22.74
C GLY A 438 27.49 7.30 -23.03
N GLN A 439 27.98 6.08 -22.88
CA GLN A 439 27.29 4.88 -23.31
C GLN A 439 26.64 4.11 -22.15
N ALA A 440 25.50 3.46 -22.43
CA ALA A 440 24.89 2.49 -21.57
C ALA A 440 24.31 1.32 -22.37
N ARG A 441 24.40 0.11 -21.82
CA ARG A 441 23.65 -1.03 -22.32
C ARG A 441 22.23 -0.98 -21.80
N VAL A 442 21.25 -1.21 -22.66
CA VAL A 442 19.82 -1.17 -22.34
C VAL A 442 19.21 -2.54 -22.61
N ARG A 443 18.53 -3.09 -21.59
CA ARG A 443 17.75 -4.33 -21.69
C ARG A 443 16.28 -4.02 -21.41
N ASP A 444 15.40 -4.43 -22.30
CA ASP A 444 13.95 -4.40 -22.08
C ASP A 444 13.57 -5.53 -21.11
N VAL A 445 12.95 -5.16 -20.01
CA VAL A 445 12.57 -6.10 -18.93
C VAL A 445 11.30 -6.87 -19.32
N TRP A 446 10.33 -6.20 -19.95
CA TRP A 446 9.09 -6.84 -20.37
C TRP A 446 9.31 -7.89 -21.45
N ASN A 447 10.06 -7.53 -22.49
CA ASN A 447 10.34 -8.40 -23.63
C ASN A 447 11.56 -9.31 -23.40
N LYS A 448 12.31 -9.10 -22.30
CA LYS A 448 13.56 -9.82 -21.96
C LYS A 448 14.63 -9.72 -23.05
N GLU A 449 14.61 -8.60 -23.79
CA GLU A 449 15.44 -8.35 -24.95
C GLU A 449 16.60 -7.39 -24.62
N ASP A 450 17.79 -7.69 -25.13
CA ASP A 450 18.92 -6.79 -25.10
C ASP A 450 18.85 -5.83 -26.31
N LEU A 451 18.51 -4.59 -26.06
CA LEU A 451 18.41 -3.56 -27.09
C LEU A 451 19.77 -3.02 -27.55
N GLY A 452 20.88 -3.47 -26.93
CA GLY A 452 22.23 -3.04 -27.27
C GLY A 452 22.69 -1.81 -26.50
N THR A 453 23.60 -1.04 -27.10
CA THR A 453 24.26 0.11 -26.48
C THR A 453 23.76 1.43 -27.07
N PHE A 454 23.33 2.32 -26.19
CA PHE A 454 22.86 3.66 -26.54
C PHE A 454 23.85 4.71 -26.01
N ARG A 455 23.98 5.83 -26.75
CA ARG A 455 24.79 6.96 -26.34
C ARG A 455 23.91 8.09 -25.81
N ASP A 456 24.24 8.59 -24.62
CA ASP A 456 23.68 9.76 -23.93
C ASP A 456 22.18 9.66 -23.56
N LYS A 457 21.38 8.88 -24.27
CA LYS A 457 19.92 8.71 -24.01
C LYS A 457 19.34 7.48 -24.66
N VAL A 458 18.14 7.08 -24.23
CA VAL A 458 17.23 6.19 -24.96
C VAL A 458 15.87 6.88 -25.11
N THR A 459 15.30 6.82 -26.32
CA THR A 459 13.98 7.36 -26.64
C THR A 459 13.07 6.25 -27.14
N GLN A 460 11.82 6.22 -26.66
CA GLN A 460 10.80 5.28 -27.10
C GLN A 460 9.53 6.03 -27.48
N ALA A 461 8.93 5.65 -28.59
CA ALA A 461 7.56 6.05 -28.91
C ALA A 461 6.60 5.16 -28.11
N LEU A 462 5.78 5.75 -27.27
CA LEU A 462 4.80 5.08 -26.43
C LEU A 462 3.39 5.44 -26.89
N PRO A 463 2.46 4.48 -26.94
CA PRO A 463 1.04 4.80 -27.17
C PRO A 463 0.49 5.64 -25.99
N ALA A 464 -0.76 6.08 -26.10
CA ALA A 464 -1.50 6.61 -24.96
C ALA A 464 -1.39 5.66 -23.76
N HIS A 465 -1.15 6.20 -22.57
CA HIS A 465 -1.01 5.49 -21.29
C HIS A 465 0.02 4.36 -21.28
N GLY A 466 0.96 4.38 -22.27
CA GLY A 466 1.93 3.30 -22.46
C GLY A 466 3.19 3.45 -21.63
N SER A 467 3.88 2.32 -21.42
CA SER A 467 5.15 2.29 -20.68
C SER A 467 6.21 1.40 -21.31
N ARG A 468 7.47 1.59 -20.88
CA ARG A 468 8.59 0.66 -21.03
C ARG A 468 9.36 0.56 -19.72
N LEU A 469 9.91 -0.61 -19.48
CA LEU A 469 10.73 -0.88 -18.31
C LEU A 469 12.09 -1.44 -18.73
N PHE A 470 13.17 -0.79 -18.31
CA PHE A 470 14.53 -1.13 -18.69
C PHE A 470 15.42 -1.40 -17.50
N THR A 471 16.42 -2.27 -17.69
CA THR A 471 17.67 -2.23 -16.95
C THR A 471 18.69 -1.48 -17.80
N VAL A 472 19.22 -0.37 -17.25
CA VAL A 472 20.22 0.48 -17.90
C VAL A 472 21.54 0.30 -17.17
N THR A 473 22.55 -0.24 -17.86
CA THR A 473 23.89 -0.48 -17.29
C THR A 473 24.88 0.54 -17.85
N PRO A 474 25.32 1.52 -17.07
CA PRO A 474 26.29 2.53 -17.49
C PRO A 474 27.60 1.91 -17.96
N ARG A 475 28.12 2.41 -19.08
CA ARG A 475 29.48 2.18 -19.60
C ARG A 475 30.26 3.50 -19.73
N GLY A 476 29.57 4.62 -19.48
CA GLY A 476 30.12 5.95 -19.46
C GLY A 476 30.61 6.37 -18.08
N ALA A 477 31.08 7.59 -17.99
CA ALA A 477 31.61 8.13 -16.75
C ALA A 477 30.53 8.84 -15.92
N ALA A 478 30.55 8.65 -14.60
CA ALA A 478 29.87 9.54 -13.68
C ALA A 478 30.52 10.94 -13.75
N PHE A 479 29.74 11.97 -13.45
CA PHE A 479 30.21 13.36 -13.40
C PHE A 479 29.87 13.99 -12.04
N GLN A 480 30.57 15.08 -11.73
CA GLN A 480 30.27 15.93 -10.59
C GLN A 480 29.33 17.06 -11.02
N ARG A 481 28.58 17.62 -10.08
CA ARG A 481 27.75 18.81 -10.28
C ARG A 481 28.29 19.99 -9.48
N THR A 482 28.03 21.21 -9.98
CA THR A 482 28.28 22.45 -9.23
C THR A 482 26.93 22.94 -8.71
N ALA A 483 26.80 23.07 -7.38
CA ALA A 483 25.60 23.58 -6.74
C ALA A 483 25.57 25.11 -6.73
N TYR A 484 24.38 25.67 -6.82
CA TYR A 484 24.06 27.09 -6.70
C TYR A 484 22.83 27.22 -5.80
N GLU A 485 22.99 27.85 -4.63
CA GLU A 485 21.91 28.01 -3.65
C GLU A 485 20.88 29.04 -4.13
N ALA A 486 19.61 28.79 -3.88
CA ALA A 486 18.53 29.66 -4.33
C ALA A 486 18.55 31.03 -3.62
N GLU A 487 18.85 31.02 -2.34
CA GLU A 487 18.96 32.22 -1.49
C GLU A 487 20.25 33.03 -1.68
N SER A 488 21.15 32.58 -2.55
CA SER A 488 22.41 33.29 -2.78
C SER A 488 22.18 34.77 -3.11
N PRO A 489 22.92 35.71 -2.48
CA PRO A 489 22.81 37.14 -2.76
C PRO A 489 23.21 37.53 -4.18
N SER A 490 23.88 36.64 -4.92
CA SER A 490 24.15 36.82 -6.34
C SER A 490 22.96 36.63 -7.25
N ASN A 491 21.88 36.00 -6.74
CA ASN A 491 20.65 35.73 -7.49
C ASN A 491 19.74 36.95 -7.54
N THR A 492 18.81 36.96 -8.50
CA THR A 492 17.80 37.99 -8.62
C THR A 492 16.43 37.41 -8.28
N LEU A 493 15.78 37.99 -7.26
CA LEU A 493 14.40 37.73 -6.92
C LEU A 493 13.53 38.88 -7.44
N SER A 494 12.36 38.56 -8.01
CA SER A 494 11.40 39.57 -8.47
C SER A 494 9.96 39.13 -8.21
N GLY A 495 9.03 40.09 -8.28
CA GLY A 495 7.63 39.86 -7.93
C GLY A 495 7.47 39.50 -6.46
N ASN A 496 6.69 38.44 -6.17
CA ASN A 496 6.44 37.98 -4.82
C ASN A 496 7.52 37.02 -4.26
N ALA A 497 8.53 36.65 -5.07
CA ALA A 497 9.58 35.71 -4.65
C ALA A 497 10.30 36.20 -3.39
N SER A 498 10.45 35.35 -2.41
CA SER A 498 11.10 35.68 -1.13
C SER A 498 11.88 34.51 -0.55
N ILE A 499 12.92 34.82 0.22
CA ILE A 499 13.68 33.85 0.99
C ILE A 499 12.91 33.51 2.26
N GLY A 500 12.82 32.24 2.60
CA GLY A 500 12.23 31.72 3.82
C GLY A 500 13.11 30.66 4.47
N ASP A 501 12.89 30.43 5.77
CA ASP A 501 13.59 29.42 6.53
C ASP A 501 13.22 27.99 6.07
N CYS A 502 14.21 27.10 6.07
CA CYS A 502 14.03 25.70 5.71
C CYS A 502 15.07 24.83 6.38
N GLY A 503 14.71 24.16 7.48
CA GLY A 503 15.64 23.33 8.23
C GLY A 503 16.16 22.10 7.47
N ALA A 504 15.46 21.64 6.43
CA ALA A 504 15.86 20.49 5.60
C ALA A 504 16.66 20.89 4.34
N CYS A 505 16.67 22.20 3.99
CA CYS A 505 17.37 22.72 2.82
C CYS A 505 18.87 22.87 3.06
N SER A 506 19.65 22.88 1.98
CA SER A 506 21.03 23.33 2.06
C SER A 506 21.05 24.82 2.40
N GLY A 507 22.05 25.28 3.16
CA GLY A 507 22.07 26.67 3.63
C GLY A 507 20.97 27.04 4.63
N THR A 508 20.04 26.11 4.97
CA THR A 508 18.89 26.31 5.88
C THR A 508 17.83 27.30 5.38
N HIS A 509 17.86 27.65 4.11
CA HIS A 509 16.91 28.56 3.48
C HIS A 509 16.41 28.00 2.14
N LYS A 510 15.33 28.61 1.65
CA LYS A 510 14.72 28.34 0.34
C LYS A 510 14.17 29.62 -0.25
N VAL A 511 13.90 29.62 -1.55
CA VAL A 511 13.13 30.68 -2.21
C VAL A 511 11.74 30.17 -2.52
N GLY A 512 10.75 30.79 -1.95
CA GLY A 512 9.32 30.50 -2.14
C GLY A 512 8.55 31.67 -2.71
N ASN A 513 7.19 31.58 -2.65
CA ASN A 513 6.26 32.58 -3.18
C ASN A 513 6.45 32.87 -4.68
N LEU A 514 6.82 31.83 -5.43
CA LEU A 514 6.99 31.89 -6.88
C LEU A 514 5.63 31.80 -7.57
N TYR A 515 4.82 32.87 -7.48
CA TYR A 515 3.50 33.00 -8.10
C TYR A 515 3.21 34.48 -8.46
N GLN A 516 2.25 34.73 -9.33
CA GLN A 516 1.82 36.09 -9.74
C GLN A 516 3.01 37.02 -10.10
N GLY A 517 3.86 36.53 -11.00
CA GLY A 517 5.07 37.22 -11.41
C GLY A 517 6.29 37.05 -10.50
N GLY A 518 6.18 36.21 -9.45
CA GLY A 518 7.31 35.80 -8.62
C GLY A 518 8.31 34.97 -9.43
N LYS A 519 9.60 35.38 -9.43
CA LYS A 519 10.67 34.71 -10.19
C LYS A 519 11.93 34.63 -9.37
N LEU A 520 12.62 33.49 -9.53
CA LEU A 520 14.00 33.28 -9.09
C LEU A 520 14.90 33.16 -10.30
N GLN A 521 15.90 34.03 -10.43
CA GLN A 521 16.94 33.94 -11.43
C GLN A 521 18.29 33.64 -10.78
N PHE A 522 18.84 32.47 -11.07
CA PHE A 522 20.22 32.14 -10.77
C PHE A 522 21.12 32.88 -11.75
N ASN A 523 22.05 33.65 -11.21
CA ASN A 523 23.06 34.36 -11.98
C ASN A 523 24.41 33.60 -11.93
N ASP A 524 25.29 33.90 -12.89
CA ASP A 524 26.66 33.36 -12.94
C ASP A 524 26.73 31.81 -12.92
N VAL A 525 25.77 31.13 -13.54
CA VAL A 525 25.83 29.69 -13.75
C VAL A 525 26.86 29.38 -14.83
N VAL A 526 28.05 28.93 -14.42
CA VAL A 526 29.20 28.78 -15.32
C VAL A 526 29.35 27.36 -15.81
N VAL A 527 29.40 27.17 -17.15
CA VAL A 527 29.73 25.88 -17.78
C VAL A 527 30.89 26.05 -18.77
N LYS A 528 31.69 24.99 -18.92
CA LYS A 528 32.87 25.02 -19.81
C LYS A 528 32.50 24.89 -21.29
N LYS A 529 31.45 24.18 -21.60
CA LYS A 529 31.01 23.86 -22.97
C LYS A 529 29.55 24.27 -23.16
N ALA A 530 29.24 24.77 -24.36
CA ALA A 530 27.86 24.95 -24.77
C ALA A 530 27.19 23.59 -25.02
N GLY A 531 25.90 23.45 -24.67
CA GLY A 531 25.17 22.20 -24.91
C GLY A 531 23.89 22.06 -24.11
N HIS A 532 23.34 20.85 -24.20
CA HIS A 532 22.20 20.41 -23.42
C HIS A 532 22.66 19.90 -22.05
N TYR A 533 21.98 20.35 -20.98
CA TYR A 533 22.26 19.98 -19.61
C TYR A 533 20.99 19.54 -18.90
N MET A 534 21.05 18.41 -18.19
CA MET A 534 20.03 18.01 -17.22
C MET A 534 20.43 18.53 -15.84
N VAL A 535 19.87 19.66 -15.47
CA VAL A 535 20.18 20.36 -14.21
C VAL A 535 19.31 19.81 -13.09
N ASP A 536 19.92 19.41 -11.98
CA ASP A 536 19.16 19.05 -10.77
C ASP A 536 18.53 20.30 -10.20
N VAL A 537 17.25 20.22 -9.84
CA VAL A 537 16.53 21.20 -9.04
C VAL A 537 16.10 20.53 -7.75
N SER A 538 16.65 20.97 -6.64
CA SER A 538 16.22 20.57 -5.30
C SER A 538 15.09 21.50 -4.86
N TYR A 539 13.95 20.94 -4.46
CA TYR A 539 12.72 21.69 -4.24
C TYR A 539 11.86 21.06 -3.12
N ILE A 540 10.88 21.85 -2.66
CA ILE A 540 9.82 21.42 -1.74
C ILE A 540 8.47 21.77 -2.35
N SER A 541 7.55 20.82 -2.36
CA SER A 541 6.18 21.05 -2.81
C SER A 541 5.23 19.99 -2.25
N GLY A 542 4.42 20.32 -1.29
CA GLY A 542 3.42 19.39 -0.72
C GLY A 542 2.41 18.89 -1.76
N ASP A 543 2.24 19.64 -2.87
CA ASP A 543 1.41 19.29 -4.02
C ASP A 543 2.25 19.25 -5.29
N ALA A 544 1.78 18.54 -6.34
CA ALA A 544 2.39 18.62 -7.65
C ALA A 544 2.16 20.02 -8.26
N ARG A 545 3.23 20.73 -8.63
CA ARG A 545 3.17 22.13 -9.05
C ARG A 545 3.82 22.38 -10.40
N PRO A 546 3.23 23.28 -11.24
CA PRO A 546 3.85 23.71 -12.47
C PRO A 546 5.03 24.67 -12.20
N ALA A 547 6.00 24.67 -13.09
CA ALA A 547 7.00 25.73 -13.18
C ALA A 547 7.43 25.95 -14.63
N LYS A 548 7.89 27.15 -14.94
CA LYS A 548 8.54 27.49 -16.21
C LYS A 548 10.02 27.71 -15.97
N ILE A 549 10.86 27.03 -16.74
CA ILE A 549 12.30 27.17 -16.66
C ILE A 549 12.84 27.72 -17.97
N SER A 550 13.64 28.75 -17.88
CA SER A 550 14.32 29.37 -19.02
C SER A 550 15.79 29.59 -18.74
N SER A 551 16.61 29.67 -19.79
CA SER A 551 18.03 30.00 -19.69
C SER A 551 18.39 31.17 -20.59
N ASN A 552 19.18 32.11 -20.10
CA ASN A 552 19.64 33.29 -20.83
C ASN A 552 18.49 34.11 -21.46
N GLY A 553 17.34 34.10 -20.83
CA GLY A 553 16.12 34.79 -21.31
C GLY A 553 15.42 34.14 -22.50
N ASN A 554 15.81 32.92 -22.88
CA ASN A 554 15.25 32.20 -24.03
C ASN A 554 14.54 30.92 -23.60
N GLY A 555 13.49 30.53 -24.33
CA GLY A 555 12.94 29.18 -24.36
C GLY A 555 12.36 28.69 -23.02
N ALA A 556 11.36 29.40 -22.49
CA ALA A 556 10.66 28.90 -21.31
C ALA A 556 9.99 27.54 -21.60
N THR A 557 10.39 26.49 -20.87
CA THR A 557 9.75 25.18 -20.91
C THR A 557 8.86 25.04 -19.69
N GLY A 558 7.58 24.72 -19.91
CA GLY A 558 6.64 24.39 -18.84
C GLY A 558 6.89 22.97 -18.35
N LEU A 559 7.00 22.78 -17.04
CA LEU A 559 7.26 21.52 -16.37
C LEU A 559 6.30 21.35 -15.18
N LYS A 560 5.98 20.11 -14.82
CA LYS A 560 5.26 19.79 -13.58
C LYS A 560 6.27 19.10 -12.64
N PHE A 561 6.44 19.64 -11.45
CA PHE A 561 7.24 19.06 -10.40
C PHE A 561 6.36 18.13 -9.57
N PRO A 562 6.77 16.88 -9.35
CA PRO A 562 6.03 15.97 -8.47
C PRO A 562 5.87 16.54 -7.06
N ALA A 563 4.82 16.12 -6.36
CA ALA A 563 4.70 16.44 -4.94
C ALA A 563 5.82 15.78 -4.13
N THR A 564 6.34 16.51 -3.14
CA THR A 564 7.19 15.94 -2.09
C THR A 564 6.31 15.32 -0.99
N ALA A 565 6.91 14.59 -0.04
CA ALA A 565 6.14 13.97 1.04
C ALA A 565 5.34 14.97 1.87
N ASP A 566 5.92 16.16 2.08
CA ASP A 566 5.32 17.26 2.83
C ASP A 566 6.02 18.59 2.48
N TRP A 567 5.60 19.69 3.11
CA TRP A 567 6.20 21.01 2.96
C TRP A 567 7.54 21.18 3.70
N GLY A 568 8.04 20.17 4.37
CA GLY A 568 9.36 20.12 5.02
C GLY A 568 10.35 19.19 4.35
N THR A 569 9.94 18.46 3.31
CA THR A 569 10.77 17.48 2.61
C THR A 569 11.36 18.04 1.33
N VAL A 570 12.69 17.99 1.20
CA VAL A 570 13.41 18.32 -0.04
C VAL A 570 13.51 17.09 -0.93
N GLU A 571 13.10 17.22 -2.19
CA GLU A 571 13.30 16.24 -3.26
C GLU A 571 14.09 16.87 -4.41
N THR A 572 14.55 16.05 -5.34
CA THR A 572 15.35 16.52 -6.49
C THR A 572 14.86 15.86 -7.77
N VAL A 573 14.58 16.66 -8.79
CA VAL A 573 14.36 16.21 -10.17
C VAL A 573 15.31 16.93 -11.11
N THR A 574 15.53 16.37 -12.29
CA THR A 574 16.33 17.06 -13.32
C THR A 574 15.43 17.79 -14.31
N VAL A 575 15.90 18.92 -14.80
CA VAL A 575 15.23 19.72 -15.81
C VAL A 575 16.15 19.99 -17.00
N PRO A 576 15.64 19.97 -18.24
CA PRO A 576 16.45 20.22 -19.41
C PRO A 576 16.67 21.74 -19.61
N VAL A 577 17.92 22.15 -19.76
CA VAL A 577 18.27 23.54 -20.14
C VAL A 577 19.38 23.55 -21.17
N THR A 578 19.38 24.57 -22.05
CA THR A 578 20.48 24.76 -23.01
C THR A 578 21.35 25.90 -22.52
N LEU A 579 22.64 25.60 -22.28
CA LEU A 579 23.60 26.57 -21.75
C LEU A 579 24.67 26.90 -22.80
N LYS A 580 25.13 28.16 -22.81
CA LYS A 580 26.32 28.60 -23.59
C LYS A 580 27.58 28.41 -22.75
N ALA A 581 28.74 28.27 -23.38
CA ALA A 581 30.04 28.29 -22.67
C ALA A 581 30.23 29.62 -21.92
N GLY A 582 30.74 29.57 -20.68
CA GLY A 582 30.84 30.72 -19.81
C GLY A 582 29.64 30.89 -18.87
N ALA A 583 29.39 32.13 -18.47
CA ALA A 583 28.31 32.49 -17.55
C ALA A 583 26.94 32.46 -18.22
N ASN A 584 25.94 31.93 -17.50
CA ASN A 584 24.56 31.84 -17.92
C ASN A 584 23.63 32.30 -16.80
N THR A 585 22.39 32.58 -17.15
CA THR A 585 21.28 32.72 -16.20
C THR A 585 20.31 31.56 -16.36
N ILE A 586 19.74 31.08 -15.24
CA ILE A 586 18.62 30.14 -15.24
C ILE A 586 17.50 30.77 -14.42
N THR A 587 16.33 30.91 -15.02
CA THR A 587 15.14 31.54 -14.37
C THR A 587 14.06 30.48 -14.15
N ILE A 588 13.50 30.46 -12.93
CA ILE A 588 12.36 29.63 -12.54
C ILE A 588 11.21 30.56 -12.16
N ASP A 589 10.06 30.36 -12.80
CA ASP A 589 8.79 31.02 -12.49
C ASP A 589 7.60 30.10 -12.83
N SER A 590 6.39 30.46 -12.42
CA SER A 590 5.19 29.69 -12.79
C SER A 590 4.18 30.50 -13.58
N GLY A 591 4.41 31.80 -13.77
CA GLY A 591 3.40 32.71 -14.27
C GLY A 591 2.38 33.04 -13.17
N ASP A 592 1.11 32.67 -13.37
CA ASP A 592 0.01 32.98 -12.43
C ASP A 592 -0.21 31.91 -11.36
N ASP A 593 0.28 30.70 -11.57
CA ASP A 593 0.19 29.58 -10.63
C ASP A 593 1.31 29.62 -9.58
N PHE A 594 1.23 28.75 -8.58
CA PHE A 594 2.32 28.52 -7.64
C PHE A 594 3.33 27.53 -8.22
N ALA A 595 4.62 27.92 -8.31
CA ALA A 595 5.71 26.98 -8.47
C ALA A 595 6.10 26.35 -7.12
N PRO A 596 6.90 25.24 -7.13
CA PRO A 596 7.51 24.73 -5.90
C PRO A 596 8.47 25.73 -5.28
N ASP A 597 8.70 25.61 -3.97
CA ASP A 597 9.79 26.32 -3.30
C ASP A 597 11.14 25.69 -3.69
N ILE A 598 12.13 26.51 -3.99
CA ILE A 598 13.42 26.07 -4.52
C ILE A 598 14.51 26.17 -3.44
N ASP A 599 15.20 25.06 -3.19
CA ASP A 599 16.40 25.00 -2.33
C ASP A 599 17.65 25.40 -3.13
N ARG A 600 17.94 24.69 -4.21
CA ARG A 600 19.11 24.95 -5.06
C ARG A 600 18.99 24.33 -6.44
N ILE A 601 19.90 24.70 -7.32
CA ILE A 601 20.17 23.93 -8.55
C ILE A 601 21.58 23.34 -8.52
N ALA A 602 21.77 22.21 -9.25
CA ALA A 602 23.11 21.62 -9.42
C ALA A 602 23.35 21.24 -10.89
N VAL A 603 24.39 21.86 -11.48
CA VAL A 603 24.70 21.79 -12.91
C VAL A 603 25.83 20.79 -13.16
N PRO A 604 25.68 19.83 -14.11
CA PRO A 604 26.72 18.87 -14.50
C PRO A 604 28.01 19.54 -14.94
N ARG A 605 29.15 19.02 -14.47
CA ARG A 605 30.50 19.38 -14.96
C ARG A 605 30.89 18.47 -16.13
N LEU A 606 30.47 18.84 -17.36
CA LEU A 606 30.68 18.06 -18.58
C LEU A 606 31.98 18.46 -19.33
#